data_7ab32ddfb751cf68079ea8f877d79622
#
_entry.id   7ab32ddfb751cf68079ea8f877d79622
#
_cell.length_a   1.000
_cell.length_b   1.000
_cell.length_c   1.000
_cell.angle_alpha   90.00
_cell.angle_beta   90.00
_cell.angle_gamma   90.00
#
_symmetry.space_group_name_H-M   'P 1'
#
loop_
_entity.id
_entity.type
_entity.pdbx_description
1 polymer ?
#
loop_
_entity_poly.entity_id
_entity_poly.type
_entity_poly.pdbx_seq_one_letter_code
_entity_poly.pdbx_strand_id
1 'polypeptide(L)'
;MESTKNGGGLLEIPCGRGKTVMALKIAANLGLKTLVIVHKTFLADQWIERIQQFIPNARIGRIQGQTIDIDDKDIVIGMLQSLSMKDYPYTFFSDFGLTIVDEVHHIAAEVFVRSLFQIVTKYVLGLSATMQRKDGLTKVFKMFLGDIIYKEKAIENENVNVRIYDYISNDEEFNETKYDFRGNTAYSSMMTKLCNFNPRREFVVKIVKDLIEENPNQQIMILGHYKNLLTYLYKSIEHKNIASVGYYVGGMKKEALKESEEKQIIIATYSMASEALDIKTLTTLVMATPKTDVTQSIGRILRTKHSKPLVVDVTDQHDVFKRQCNKRIKYYNKQGYKIQRCSNKNYNDFTEVISKKRKGKKKNIVIDDNPLKGKCLINLS
;
A
#
# COMPACT_ATOMS: atom_id res chain seq x y z
N MET A 1 -22.29 10.93 -12.03
CA MET A 1 -23.10 10.26 -11.01
C MET A 1 -24.43 9.70 -11.54
N GLU A 2 -24.73 9.89 -12.79
CA GLU A 2 -25.93 9.30 -13.43
C GLU A 2 -25.85 7.77 -13.64
N SER A 3 -24.70 7.13 -13.42
CA SER A 3 -24.49 5.73 -13.80
C SER A 3 -24.75 4.70 -12.70
N THR A 4 -25.16 5.09 -11.49
CA THR A 4 -25.40 4.11 -10.42
C THR A 4 -26.89 4.08 -10.06
N LYS A 5 -27.59 3.07 -10.53
CA LYS A 5 -28.98 2.77 -10.16
C LYS A 5 -29.22 2.67 -8.63
N ASN A 6 -28.15 2.58 -7.83
CA ASN A 6 -28.20 2.33 -6.39
C ASN A 6 -27.49 3.38 -5.52
N GLY A 7 -27.12 4.55 -6.06
CA GLY A 7 -26.47 5.62 -5.27
C GLY A 7 -25.07 5.30 -4.72
N GLY A 8 -24.43 4.20 -5.13
CA GLY A 8 -23.12 3.79 -4.64
C GLY A 8 -22.11 3.49 -5.74
N GLY A 9 -20.82 3.50 -5.40
CA GLY A 9 -19.76 3.13 -6.34
C GLY A 9 -18.35 3.11 -5.75
N LEU A 10 -17.45 2.42 -6.45
CA LEU A 10 -16.06 2.26 -6.09
C LEU A 10 -15.15 3.00 -7.06
N LEU A 11 -14.21 3.78 -6.52
CA LEU A 11 -13.12 4.40 -7.27
C LEU A 11 -11.85 3.58 -7.08
N GLU A 12 -11.38 2.94 -8.15
CA GLU A 12 -10.09 2.23 -8.16
C GLU A 12 -9.02 3.15 -8.77
N ILE A 13 -8.28 3.84 -7.91
CA ILE A 13 -7.29 4.85 -8.29
C ILE A 13 -5.97 4.52 -7.60
N PRO A 14 -4.84 4.42 -8.32
CA PRO A 14 -3.54 4.17 -7.74
C PRO A 14 -3.15 5.18 -6.65
N CYS A 15 -2.24 4.79 -5.74
CA CYS A 15 -1.75 5.69 -4.70
C CYS A 15 -1.13 6.96 -5.31
N GLY A 16 -1.31 8.11 -4.64
CA GLY A 16 -0.74 9.38 -5.07
C GLY A 16 -1.47 10.09 -6.23
N ARG A 17 -2.58 9.54 -6.73
CA ARG A 17 -3.35 10.09 -7.85
C ARG A 17 -4.57 10.92 -7.43
N GLY A 18 -4.59 11.43 -6.21
CA GLY A 18 -5.61 12.38 -5.77
C GLY A 18 -6.96 11.76 -5.38
N LYS A 19 -7.03 10.49 -4.94
CA LYS A 19 -8.27 9.84 -4.46
C LYS A 19 -9.06 10.73 -3.50
N THR A 20 -8.39 11.23 -2.46
CA THR A 20 -8.99 12.09 -1.43
C THR A 20 -9.57 13.38 -2.01
N VAL A 21 -8.83 14.02 -2.92
CA VAL A 21 -9.27 15.27 -3.56
C VAL A 21 -10.50 15.03 -4.45
N MET A 22 -10.52 13.93 -5.19
CA MET A 22 -11.70 13.54 -5.99
C MET A 22 -12.91 13.28 -5.11
N ALA A 23 -12.72 12.57 -3.99
CA ALA A 23 -13.82 12.29 -3.05
C ALA A 23 -14.33 13.60 -2.40
N LEU A 24 -13.45 14.52 -2.00
CA LEU A 24 -13.82 15.83 -1.49
C LEU A 24 -14.57 16.67 -2.54
N LYS A 25 -14.13 16.63 -3.81
CA LYS A 25 -14.86 17.31 -4.89
C LYS A 25 -16.27 16.73 -5.10
N ILE A 26 -16.44 15.42 -4.98
CA ILE A 26 -17.74 14.76 -5.05
C ILE A 26 -18.61 15.20 -3.86
N ALA A 27 -18.07 15.18 -2.64
CA ALA A 27 -18.77 15.61 -1.44
C ALA A 27 -19.25 17.08 -1.54
N ALA A 28 -18.35 17.98 -1.97
CA ALA A 28 -18.66 19.39 -2.17
C ALA A 28 -19.73 19.61 -3.24
N ASN A 29 -19.70 18.85 -4.35
CA ASN A 29 -20.71 18.97 -5.42
C ASN A 29 -22.09 18.44 -4.98
N LEU A 30 -22.14 17.45 -4.09
CA LEU A 30 -23.39 16.93 -3.55
C LEU A 30 -24.00 17.86 -2.50
N GLY A 31 -23.17 18.60 -1.76
CA GLY A 31 -23.62 19.52 -0.70
C GLY A 31 -24.34 18.80 0.45
N LEU A 32 -24.02 17.53 0.70
CA LEU A 32 -24.63 16.71 1.72
C LEU A 32 -23.70 16.49 2.90
N LYS A 33 -24.25 16.40 4.11
CA LYS A 33 -23.50 15.99 5.31
C LYS A 33 -22.81 14.66 5.02
N THR A 34 -21.51 14.63 5.21
CA THR A 34 -20.65 13.52 4.74
C THR A 34 -19.99 12.81 5.91
N LEU A 35 -20.08 11.47 5.94
CA LEU A 35 -19.31 10.61 6.84
C LEU A 35 -18.14 10.01 6.08
N VAL A 36 -16.91 10.25 6.56
CA VAL A 36 -15.70 9.63 6.02
C VAL A 36 -15.21 8.55 6.98
N ILE A 37 -15.18 7.31 6.54
CA ILE A 37 -14.76 6.16 7.35
C ILE A 37 -13.31 5.82 7.06
N VAL A 38 -12.48 5.83 8.09
CA VAL A 38 -11.06 5.47 8.05
C VAL A 38 -10.72 4.42 9.12
N HIS A 39 -9.71 3.60 8.86
CA HIS A 39 -9.34 2.51 9.76
C HIS A 39 -8.12 2.82 10.65
N LYS A 40 -7.47 3.99 10.49
CA LYS A 40 -6.30 4.43 11.26
C LYS A 40 -6.34 5.92 11.56
N THR A 41 -5.84 6.27 12.75
CA THR A 41 -5.86 7.66 13.26
C THR A 41 -5.13 8.63 12.35
N PHE A 42 -3.94 8.27 11.84
CA PHE A 42 -3.20 9.16 10.96
C PHE A 42 -3.93 9.43 9.61
N LEU A 43 -4.73 8.46 9.11
CA LEU A 43 -5.60 8.72 7.94
C LEU A 43 -6.68 9.74 8.27
N ALA A 44 -7.24 9.68 9.50
CA ALA A 44 -8.17 10.70 9.96
C ALA A 44 -7.53 12.10 9.94
N ASP A 45 -6.31 12.21 10.46
CA ASP A 45 -5.56 13.47 10.48
C ASP A 45 -5.25 13.96 9.06
N GLN A 46 -4.85 13.07 8.14
CA GLN A 46 -4.64 13.44 6.73
C GLN A 46 -5.93 13.92 6.05
N TRP A 47 -7.07 13.29 6.33
CA TRP A 47 -8.35 13.74 5.82
C TRP A 47 -8.70 15.14 6.33
N ILE A 48 -8.49 15.41 7.63
CA ILE A 48 -8.71 16.73 8.22
C ILE A 48 -7.84 17.79 7.53
N GLU A 49 -6.54 17.52 7.36
CA GLU A 49 -5.60 18.43 6.67
C GLU A 49 -6.05 18.71 5.22
N ARG A 50 -6.50 17.67 4.49
CA ARG A 50 -7.00 17.83 3.12
C ARG A 50 -8.34 18.57 3.04
N ILE A 51 -9.25 18.34 3.99
CA ILE A 51 -10.50 19.10 4.07
C ILE A 51 -10.19 20.58 4.31
N GLN A 52 -9.34 20.90 5.28
CA GLN A 52 -8.93 22.28 5.56
C GLN A 52 -8.26 22.95 4.37
N GLN A 53 -7.48 22.20 3.58
CA GLN A 53 -6.80 22.72 2.39
C GLN A 53 -7.77 23.00 1.23
N PHE A 54 -8.72 22.10 0.96
CA PHE A 54 -9.58 22.16 -0.24
C PHE A 54 -11.00 22.66 0.01
N ILE A 55 -11.48 22.61 1.26
CA ILE A 55 -12.78 23.09 1.70
C ILE A 55 -12.62 23.81 3.05
N PRO A 56 -11.91 24.98 3.08
CA PRO A 56 -11.47 25.62 4.32
C PRO A 56 -12.62 26.03 5.25
N ASN A 57 -13.82 26.23 4.73
CA ASN A 57 -14.99 26.64 5.51
C ASN A 57 -15.81 25.45 6.05
N ALA A 58 -15.41 24.19 5.76
CA ALA A 58 -16.14 23.02 6.23
C ALA A 58 -15.96 22.82 7.74
N ARG A 59 -17.06 22.65 8.45
CA ARG A 59 -17.08 22.27 9.86
C ARG A 59 -16.82 20.79 9.99
N ILE A 60 -15.70 20.43 10.61
CA ILE A 60 -15.21 19.05 10.70
C ILE A 60 -15.55 18.49 12.08
N GLY A 61 -16.13 17.29 12.10
CA GLY A 61 -16.41 16.52 13.30
C GLY A 61 -15.64 15.19 13.36
N ARG A 62 -15.79 14.47 14.47
CA ARG A 62 -15.08 13.20 14.68
C ARG A 62 -15.89 12.19 15.49
N ILE A 63 -15.83 10.91 15.06
CA ILE A 63 -16.32 9.76 15.83
C ILE A 63 -15.12 8.86 16.11
N GLN A 64 -14.59 8.92 17.34
CA GLN A 64 -13.44 8.12 17.77
C GLN A 64 -13.46 7.82 19.26
N GLY A 65 -13.48 6.54 19.64
CA GLY A 65 -13.52 6.14 21.04
C GLY A 65 -14.74 6.73 21.75
N GLN A 66 -14.54 7.56 22.75
CA GLN A 66 -15.62 8.26 23.47
C GLN A 66 -16.08 9.56 22.79
N THR A 67 -15.28 10.08 21.85
CA THR A 67 -15.60 11.33 21.16
C THR A 67 -16.67 11.07 20.09
N ILE A 68 -17.79 11.78 20.19
CA ILE A 68 -18.88 11.84 19.22
C ILE A 68 -19.17 13.32 18.99
N ASP A 69 -18.63 13.88 17.91
CA ASP A 69 -18.78 15.29 17.54
C ASP A 69 -19.36 15.32 16.13
N ILE A 70 -20.68 15.34 16.03
CA ILE A 70 -21.44 15.26 14.76
C ILE A 70 -22.41 16.43 14.54
N ASP A 71 -22.77 17.16 15.62
CA ASP A 71 -23.76 18.23 15.54
C ASP A 71 -23.17 19.45 14.84
N ASP A 72 -23.92 20.08 13.96
CA ASP A 72 -23.48 21.23 13.16
C ASP A 72 -22.19 20.99 12.36
N LYS A 73 -21.94 19.77 11.94
CA LYS A 73 -20.79 19.40 11.12
C LYS A 73 -21.19 19.11 9.68
N ASP A 74 -20.33 19.53 8.75
CA ASP A 74 -20.51 19.28 7.33
C ASP A 74 -19.85 17.96 6.92
N ILE A 75 -18.67 17.68 7.50
CA ILE A 75 -17.91 16.45 7.26
C ILE A 75 -17.47 15.85 8.59
N VAL A 76 -17.80 14.59 8.84
CA VAL A 76 -17.43 13.85 10.05
C VAL A 76 -16.48 12.72 9.70
N ILE A 77 -15.35 12.65 10.42
CA ILE A 77 -14.38 11.54 10.26
C ILE A 77 -14.69 10.46 11.30
N GLY A 78 -15.14 9.30 10.84
CA GLY A 78 -15.48 8.15 11.68
C GLY A 78 -14.36 7.10 11.67
N MET A 79 -13.88 6.71 12.87
CA MET A 79 -12.98 5.58 12.99
C MET A 79 -13.75 4.28 12.86
N LEU A 80 -13.35 3.43 11.93
CA LEU A 80 -14.00 2.15 11.64
C LEU A 80 -14.20 1.28 12.89
N GLN A 81 -13.18 1.20 13.76
CA GLN A 81 -13.28 0.45 15.01
C GLN A 81 -14.38 1.01 15.93
N SER A 82 -14.47 2.34 16.05
CA SER A 82 -15.49 2.97 16.87
C SER A 82 -16.90 2.71 16.32
N LEU A 83 -17.02 2.73 14.99
CA LEU A 83 -18.29 2.45 14.30
C LEU A 83 -18.71 0.98 14.35
N SER A 84 -17.75 0.05 14.45
CA SER A 84 -18.04 -1.40 14.51
C SER A 84 -18.23 -1.94 15.93
N MET A 85 -17.69 -1.27 16.95
CA MET A 85 -17.71 -1.77 18.34
C MET A 85 -18.85 -1.21 19.17
N LYS A 86 -19.52 -0.17 18.69
CA LYS A 86 -20.67 0.46 19.38
C LYS A 86 -21.93 0.24 18.59
N ASP A 87 -23.03 0.07 19.30
CA ASP A 87 -24.36 0.11 18.74
C ASP A 87 -24.88 1.56 18.81
N TYR A 88 -25.25 2.09 17.65
CA TYR A 88 -25.79 3.45 17.53
C TYR A 88 -27.31 3.39 17.37
N PRO A 89 -28.07 4.37 17.92
CA PRO A 89 -29.49 4.49 17.61
C PRO A 89 -29.71 4.53 16.08
N TYR A 90 -30.77 3.92 15.63
CA TYR A 90 -31.01 3.79 14.19
C TYR A 90 -31.13 5.14 13.45
N THR A 91 -31.50 6.20 14.17
CA THR A 91 -31.58 7.59 13.66
C THR A 91 -30.25 8.33 13.67
N PHE A 92 -29.20 7.75 14.29
CA PHE A 92 -27.92 8.45 14.48
C PHE A 92 -27.25 8.91 13.18
N PHE A 93 -27.39 8.11 12.13
CA PHE A 93 -26.80 8.42 10.81
C PHE A 93 -27.81 9.00 9.82
N SER A 94 -29.05 9.33 10.21
CA SER A 94 -30.13 9.78 9.31
C SER A 94 -29.81 11.07 8.57
N ASP A 95 -29.03 11.97 9.18
CA ASP A 95 -28.68 13.27 8.60
C ASP A 95 -27.53 13.17 7.58
N PHE A 96 -26.82 12.04 7.54
CA PHE A 96 -25.75 11.85 6.58
C PHE A 96 -26.32 11.45 5.21
N GLY A 97 -25.97 12.22 4.19
CA GLY A 97 -26.37 11.94 2.81
C GLY A 97 -25.32 11.21 1.99
N LEU A 98 -24.04 11.28 2.40
CA LEU A 98 -22.92 10.61 1.73
C LEU A 98 -22.04 9.88 2.75
N THR A 99 -21.70 8.63 2.47
CA THR A 99 -20.64 7.89 3.18
C THR A 99 -19.47 7.64 2.24
N ILE A 100 -18.27 8.01 2.66
CA ILE A 100 -17.01 7.72 1.96
C ILE A 100 -16.23 6.71 2.79
N VAL A 101 -15.81 5.60 2.20
CA VAL A 101 -14.98 4.58 2.86
C VAL A 101 -13.59 4.58 2.21
N ASP A 102 -12.57 4.94 2.99
CA ASP A 102 -11.20 5.01 2.48
C ASP A 102 -10.43 3.70 2.67
N GLU A 103 -9.54 3.41 1.71
CA GLU A 103 -8.68 2.22 1.66
C GLU A 103 -9.43 0.90 1.92
N VAL A 104 -10.58 0.74 1.24
CA VAL A 104 -11.50 -0.40 1.39
C VAL A 104 -10.79 -1.77 1.40
N HIS A 105 -9.72 -1.91 0.62
CA HIS A 105 -8.99 -3.18 0.50
C HIS A 105 -8.21 -3.60 1.77
N HIS A 106 -7.99 -2.69 2.72
CA HIS A 106 -7.32 -2.98 3.99
C HIS A 106 -8.28 -3.40 5.12
N ILE A 107 -9.57 -3.26 4.90
CA ILE A 107 -10.57 -3.49 5.94
C ILE A 107 -10.92 -4.98 6.04
N ALA A 108 -10.95 -5.53 7.26
CA ALA A 108 -11.48 -6.86 7.50
C ALA A 108 -12.99 -6.88 7.19
N ALA A 109 -13.45 -7.89 6.44
CA ALA A 109 -14.85 -7.92 5.97
C ALA A 109 -15.86 -7.90 7.11
N GLU A 110 -15.60 -8.62 8.21
CA GLU A 110 -16.49 -8.68 9.36
C GLU A 110 -16.69 -7.29 10.02
N VAL A 111 -15.59 -6.58 10.27
CA VAL A 111 -15.61 -5.22 10.86
C VAL A 111 -16.32 -4.24 9.94
N PHE A 112 -16.06 -4.37 8.62
CA PHE A 112 -16.68 -3.55 7.59
C PHE A 112 -18.20 -3.75 7.54
N VAL A 113 -18.64 -5.02 7.47
CA VAL A 113 -20.06 -5.39 7.39
C VAL A 113 -20.78 -4.88 8.64
N ARG A 114 -20.24 -5.13 9.83
CA ARG A 114 -20.86 -4.66 11.09
C ARG A 114 -21.01 -3.15 11.15
N SER A 115 -20.03 -2.39 10.66
CA SER A 115 -20.13 -0.93 10.61
C SER A 115 -21.18 -0.45 9.61
N LEU A 116 -21.19 -1.00 8.39
CA LEU A 116 -22.05 -0.50 7.32
C LEU A 116 -23.52 -0.92 7.47
N PHE A 117 -23.81 -1.98 8.23
CA PHE A 117 -25.22 -2.30 8.54
C PHE A 117 -25.92 -1.22 9.35
N GLN A 118 -25.18 -0.44 10.14
CA GLN A 118 -25.75 0.66 10.92
C GLN A 118 -25.80 1.97 10.16
N ILE A 119 -25.04 2.08 9.04
CA ILE A 119 -24.86 3.34 8.30
C ILE A 119 -25.63 3.26 6.99
N VAL A 120 -26.81 3.87 6.96
CA VAL A 120 -27.65 3.95 5.76
C VAL A 120 -27.65 5.38 5.25
N THR A 121 -26.97 5.62 4.12
CA THR A 121 -26.91 6.93 3.47
C THR A 121 -27.34 6.85 2.01
N LYS A 122 -27.83 7.98 1.47
CA LYS A 122 -28.32 8.04 0.08
C LYS A 122 -27.23 7.71 -0.94
N TYR A 123 -25.97 8.11 -0.65
CA TYR A 123 -24.82 7.87 -1.52
C TYR A 123 -23.68 7.20 -0.73
N VAL A 124 -23.04 6.22 -1.35
CA VAL A 124 -21.89 5.53 -0.77
C VAL A 124 -20.74 5.52 -1.77
N LEU A 125 -19.53 5.90 -1.34
CA LEU A 125 -18.34 5.97 -2.16
C LEU A 125 -17.19 5.19 -1.52
N GLY A 126 -16.71 4.15 -2.19
CA GLY A 126 -15.51 3.42 -1.75
C GLY A 126 -14.28 3.87 -2.51
N LEU A 127 -13.18 4.10 -1.79
CA LEU A 127 -11.88 4.47 -2.35
C LEU A 127 -10.88 3.34 -2.16
N SER A 128 -10.17 2.97 -3.22
CA SER A 128 -9.15 1.92 -3.14
C SER A 128 -8.07 2.10 -4.20
N ALA A 129 -6.83 1.71 -3.89
CA ALA A 129 -5.77 1.61 -4.87
C ALA A 129 -5.89 0.34 -5.74
N THR A 130 -6.51 -0.70 -5.20
CA THR A 130 -6.79 -1.97 -5.88
C THR A 130 -7.99 -2.64 -5.24
N MET A 131 -8.87 -3.17 -6.07
CA MET A 131 -10.06 -3.90 -5.60
C MET A 131 -9.86 -5.42 -5.56
N GLN A 132 -8.76 -5.93 -6.11
CA GLN A 132 -8.48 -7.37 -6.05
C GLN A 132 -7.95 -7.77 -4.68
N ARG A 133 -8.79 -8.44 -3.89
CA ARG A 133 -8.41 -9.06 -2.63
C ARG A 133 -8.09 -10.54 -2.82
N LYS A 134 -7.06 -11.01 -2.12
CA LYS A 134 -6.62 -12.42 -2.17
C LYS A 134 -7.57 -13.37 -1.42
N ASP A 135 -8.35 -12.84 -0.49
CA ASP A 135 -9.32 -13.58 0.33
C ASP A 135 -10.69 -13.77 -0.36
N GLY A 136 -10.86 -13.28 -1.59
CA GLY A 136 -12.12 -13.40 -2.34
C GLY A 136 -13.24 -12.48 -1.88
N LEU A 137 -13.06 -11.68 -0.83
CA LEU A 137 -14.08 -10.85 -0.21
C LEU A 137 -14.42 -9.57 -1.00
N THR A 138 -13.84 -9.38 -2.17
CA THR A 138 -14.18 -8.26 -3.08
C THR A 138 -15.70 -8.18 -3.34
N LYS A 139 -16.38 -9.32 -3.40
CA LYS A 139 -17.84 -9.38 -3.62
C LYS A 139 -18.61 -8.71 -2.48
N VAL A 140 -18.18 -8.93 -1.23
CA VAL A 140 -18.82 -8.33 -0.05
C VAL A 140 -18.78 -6.81 -0.11
N PHE A 141 -17.62 -6.22 -0.43
CA PHE A 141 -17.50 -4.77 -0.56
C PHE A 141 -18.38 -4.21 -1.68
N LYS A 142 -18.50 -4.93 -2.81
CA LYS A 142 -19.39 -4.53 -3.89
C LYS A 142 -20.88 -4.57 -3.53
N MET A 143 -21.28 -5.46 -2.64
CA MET A 143 -22.67 -5.51 -2.16
C MET A 143 -23.07 -4.23 -1.41
N PHE A 144 -22.15 -3.65 -0.63
CA PHE A 144 -22.40 -2.43 0.16
C PHE A 144 -22.09 -1.14 -0.60
N LEU A 145 -21.02 -1.14 -1.40
CA LEU A 145 -20.49 0.08 -2.00
C LEU A 145 -20.86 0.22 -3.48
N GLY A 146 -21.41 -0.83 -4.10
CA GLY A 146 -21.70 -0.87 -5.52
C GLY A 146 -20.51 -1.31 -6.39
N ASP A 147 -20.67 -1.22 -7.69
CA ASP A 147 -19.66 -1.59 -8.67
C ASP A 147 -18.54 -0.54 -8.81
N ILE A 148 -17.47 -0.93 -9.50
CA ILE A 148 -16.39 0.00 -9.85
C ILE A 148 -16.91 0.97 -10.91
N ILE A 149 -17.17 2.22 -10.52
CA ILE A 149 -17.68 3.28 -11.38
C ILE A 149 -16.56 4.04 -12.10
N TYR A 150 -15.35 4.03 -11.52
CA TYR A 150 -14.17 4.61 -12.14
C TYR A 150 -12.94 3.78 -11.80
N LYS A 151 -12.16 3.48 -12.83
CA LYS A 151 -10.87 2.80 -12.70
C LYS A 151 -9.83 3.54 -13.52
N GLU A 152 -8.86 4.11 -12.82
CA GLU A 152 -7.72 4.72 -13.47
C GLU A 152 -6.79 3.63 -14.00
N LYS A 153 -6.44 3.72 -15.29
CA LYS A 153 -5.42 2.84 -15.86
C LYS A 153 -4.08 3.16 -15.23
N ALA A 154 -3.36 2.13 -14.79
CA ALA A 154 -1.97 2.31 -14.37
C ALA A 154 -1.19 2.92 -15.55
N ILE A 155 -0.57 4.07 -15.33
CA ILE A 155 0.35 4.63 -16.33
C ILE A 155 1.57 3.73 -16.31
N GLU A 156 1.95 3.18 -17.44
CA GLU A 156 3.22 2.50 -17.62
C GLU A 156 4.33 3.52 -17.34
N ASN A 157 5.00 3.37 -16.20
CA ASN A 157 6.12 4.21 -15.82
C ASN A 157 7.40 3.54 -16.36
N GLU A 158 7.67 3.68 -17.65
CA GLU A 158 8.84 3.12 -18.33
C GLU A 158 10.18 3.61 -17.75
N ASN A 159 10.17 4.67 -16.95
CA ASN A 159 11.37 5.29 -16.40
C ASN A 159 11.81 4.74 -15.03
N VAL A 160 11.09 3.78 -14.45
CA VAL A 160 11.48 3.19 -13.16
C VAL A 160 12.52 2.13 -13.38
N ASN A 161 13.65 2.30 -12.70
CA ASN A 161 14.70 1.30 -12.65
C ASN A 161 14.55 0.43 -11.40
N VAL A 162 14.74 -0.88 -11.54
CA VAL A 162 14.76 -1.83 -10.42
C VAL A 162 16.11 -2.50 -10.41
N ARG A 163 16.85 -2.39 -9.29
CA ARG A 163 18.08 -3.12 -9.06
C ARG A 163 17.84 -4.21 -8.03
N ILE A 164 17.96 -5.47 -8.43
CA ILE A 164 17.84 -6.63 -7.54
C ILE A 164 19.24 -7.04 -7.12
N TYR A 165 19.49 -7.07 -5.81
CA TYR A 165 20.73 -7.52 -5.23
C TYR A 165 20.51 -8.86 -4.52
N ASP A 166 21.05 -9.94 -5.06
CA ASP A 166 21.03 -11.25 -4.41
C ASP A 166 22.10 -11.34 -3.34
N TYR A 167 21.69 -11.54 -2.11
CA TYR A 167 22.60 -11.84 -1.03
C TYR A 167 22.83 -13.36 -0.95
N ILE A 168 24.06 -13.79 -1.16
CA ILE A 168 24.50 -15.19 -1.15
C ILE A 168 25.49 -15.37 -0.01
N SER A 169 25.19 -16.23 0.95
CA SER A 169 26.07 -16.58 2.07
C SER A 169 26.61 -17.99 1.91
N ASN A 170 27.87 -18.21 2.38
CA ASN A 170 28.42 -19.53 2.54
C ASN A 170 28.22 -20.07 3.97
N ASP A 171 27.60 -19.30 4.86
CA ASP A 171 27.29 -19.68 6.23
C ASP A 171 26.16 -20.70 6.24
N GLU A 172 26.43 -21.90 6.77
CA GLU A 172 25.50 -23.03 6.78
C GLU A 172 24.29 -22.73 7.69
N GLU A 173 24.54 -22.14 8.86
CA GLU A 173 23.45 -21.80 9.80
C GLU A 173 22.53 -20.74 9.17
N PHE A 174 23.08 -19.75 8.48
CA PHE A 174 22.28 -18.76 7.76
C PHE A 174 21.45 -19.41 6.65
N ASN A 175 22.00 -20.36 5.91
CA ASN A 175 21.33 -21.01 4.78
C ASN A 175 20.28 -22.03 5.20
N GLU A 176 20.33 -22.54 6.43
CA GLU A 176 19.37 -23.50 6.96
C GLU A 176 17.96 -22.90 6.98
N THR A 177 16.95 -23.68 6.52
CA THR A 177 15.55 -23.29 6.60
C THR A 177 14.93 -23.78 7.90
N LYS A 178 14.35 -22.85 8.69
CA LYS A 178 13.60 -23.18 9.91
C LYS A 178 12.16 -23.53 9.56
N TYR A 179 11.67 -24.60 10.17
CA TYR A 179 10.31 -25.09 9.98
C TYR A 179 9.48 -24.94 11.26
N ASP A 180 8.18 -24.78 11.11
CA ASP A 180 7.21 -24.84 12.20
C ASP A 180 6.85 -26.33 12.55
N PHE A 181 6.04 -26.51 13.59
CA PHE A 181 5.62 -27.85 14.02
C PHE A 181 4.77 -28.61 12.99
N ARG A 182 4.27 -27.95 11.94
CA ARG A 182 3.52 -28.53 10.83
C ARG A 182 4.40 -28.82 9.61
N GLY A 183 5.70 -28.60 9.70
CA GLY A 183 6.65 -28.77 8.58
C GLY A 183 6.61 -27.65 7.54
N ASN A 184 5.91 -26.53 7.79
CA ASN A 184 5.95 -25.38 6.93
C ASN A 184 7.14 -24.48 7.30
N THR A 185 7.65 -23.70 6.34
CA THR A 185 8.70 -22.72 6.62
C THR A 185 8.23 -21.72 7.68
N ALA A 186 8.93 -21.64 8.82
CA ALA A 186 8.66 -20.73 9.92
C ALA A 186 9.05 -19.31 9.50
N TYR A 187 8.15 -18.60 8.79
CA TYR A 187 8.42 -17.32 8.14
C TYR A 187 8.98 -16.26 9.09
N SER A 188 8.39 -16.10 10.29
CA SER A 188 8.85 -15.11 11.28
C SER A 188 10.27 -15.41 11.76
N SER A 189 10.60 -16.69 11.99
CA SER A 189 11.94 -17.13 12.38
C SER A 189 12.95 -16.87 11.26
N MET A 190 12.57 -17.15 10.01
CA MET A 190 13.41 -16.85 8.84
C MET A 190 13.65 -15.35 8.69
N MET A 191 12.64 -14.51 8.89
CA MET A 191 12.80 -13.04 8.86
C MET A 191 13.68 -12.54 10.00
N THR A 192 13.56 -13.11 11.20
CA THR A 192 14.45 -12.78 12.33
C THR A 192 15.90 -13.14 12.02
N LYS A 193 16.12 -14.32 11.42
CA LYS A 193 17.46 -14.76 10.96
C LYS A 193 18.08 -13.74 9.98
N LEU A 194 17.35 -13.34 8.94
CA LEU A 194 17.80 -12.31 7.99
C LEU A 194 18.15 -11.00 8.68
N CYS A 195 17.28 -10.55 9.57
CA CYS A 195 17.45 -9.25 10.24
C CYS A 195 18.60 -9.24 11.24
N ASN A 196 19.05 -10.39 11.74
CA ASN A 196 20.12 -10.52 12.72
C ASN A 196 21.49 -10.88 12.13
N PHE A 197 21.54 -11.28 10.88
CA PHE A 197 22.79 -11.72 10.25
C PHE A 197 23.66 -10.52 9.85
N ASN A 198 24.76 -10.31 10.58
CA ASN A 198 25.61 -9.13 10.42
C ASN A 198 26.22 -8.96 9.02
N PRO A 199 26.75 -10.00 8.34
CA PRO A 199 27.28 -9.82 6.99
C PRO A 199 26.25 -9.29 6.00
N ARG A 200 24.97 -9.71 6.15
CA ARG A 200 23.86 -9.21 5.33
C ARG A 200 23.50 -7.76 5.65
N ARG A 201 23.52 -7.40 6.94
CA ARG A 201 23.28 -6.00 7.39
C ARG A 201 24.32 -5.06 6.79
N GLU A 202 25.61 -5.43 6.87
CA GLU A 202 26.70 -4.66 6.28
C GLU A 202 26.57 -4.56 4.76
N PHE A 203 26.08 -5.61 4.11
CA PHE A 203 25.82 -5.57 2.67
C PHE A 203 24.72 -4.53 2.31
N VAL A 204 23.67 -4.43 3.11
CA VAL A 204 22.64 -3.38 2.91
C VAL A 204 23.24 -1.99 3.14
N VAL A 205 24.06 -1.80 4.18
CA VAL A 205 24.75 -0.52 4.43
C VAL A 205 25.66 -0.15 3.27
N LYS A 206 26.42 -1.12 2.72
CA LYS A 206 27.27 -0.92 1.55
C LYS A 206 26.45 -0.43 0.34
N ILE A 207 25.34 -1.10 0.02
CA ILE A 207 24.45 -0.68 -1.08
C ILE A 207 24.00 0.78 -0.87
N VAL A 208 23.58 1.15 0.33
CA VAL A 208 23.11 2.51 0.63
C VAL A 208 24.24 3.52 0.46
N LYS A 209 25.45 3.21 0.92
CA LYS A 209 26.63 4.05 0.75
C LYS A 209 26.92 4.30 -0.73
N ASP A 210 27.01 3.22 -1.52
CA ASP A 210 27.32 3.30 -2.95
C ASP A 210 26.22 4.09 -3.71
N LEU A 211 24.94 3.99 -3.31
CA LEU A 211 23.86 4.80 -3.88
C LEU A 211 24.05 6.29 -3.60
N ILE A 212 24.43 6.68 -2.39
CA ILE A 212 24.71 8.07 -2.04
C ILE A 212 25.93 8.59 -2.82
N GLU A 213 26.97 7.78 -2.98
CA GLU A 213 28.15 8.13 -3.79
C GLU A 213 27.78 8.26 -5.29
N GLU A 214 26.91 7.40 -5.82
CA GLU A 214 26.42 7.46 -7.21
C GLU A 214 25.60 8.74 -7.48
N ASN A 215 24.75 9.14 -6.53
CA ASN A 215 23.93 10.35 -6.65
C ASN A 215 23.75 11.03 -5.27
N PRO A 216 24.60 12.01 -4.94
CA PRO A 216 24.52 12.71 -3.65
C PRO A 216 23.25 13.52 -3.42
N ASN A 217 22.49 13.84 -4.47
CA ASN A 217 21.26 14.63 -4.37
C ASN A 217 19.99 13.78 -4.21
N GLN A 218 20.09 12.45 -4.17
CA GLN A 218 18.92 11.61 -4.01
C GLN A 218 18.47 11.54 -2.56
N GLN A 219 17.16 11.37 -2.36
CA GLN A 219 16.60 11.00 -1.08
C GLN A 219 16.20 9.53 -1.09
N ILE A 220 16.70 8.78 -0.11
CA ILE A 220 16.54 7.33 -0.02
C ILE A 220 15.61 6.96 1.12
N MET A 221 14.64 6.10 0.85
CA MET A 221 13.88 5.42 1.90
C MET A 221 14.28 3.97 2.03
N ILE A 222 14.65 3.55 3.23
CA ILE A 222 14.98 2.15 3.56
C ILE A 222 13.80 1.52 4.30
N LEU A 223 13.27 0.42 3.77
CA LEU A 223 12.13 -0.29 4.32
C LEU A 223 12.52 -1.62 4.96
N GLY A 224 12.02 -1.87 6.15
CA GLY A 224 12.18 -3.14 6.85
C GLY A 224 10.98 -3.52 7.71
N HIS A 225 10.92 -4.81 8.10
CA HIS A 225 9.85 -5.34 8.95
C HIS A 225 10.14 -5.17 10.45
N TYR A 226 11.40 -5.31 10.85
CA TYR A 226 11.79 -5.37 12.26
C TYR A 226 12.65 -4.18 12.71
N LYS A 227 12.31 -3.64 13.86
CA LYS A 227 13.00 -2.48 14.44
C LYS A 227 14.50 -2.72 14.69
N ASN A 228 14.90 -3.94 15.07
CA ASN A 228 16.30 -4.27 15.32
C ASN A 228 17.20 -4.06 14.08
N LEU A 229 16.73 -4.47 12.89
CA LEU A 229 17.45 -4.19 11.63
C LEU A 229 17.48 -2.68 11.36
N LEU A 230 16.33 -2.00 11.49
CA LEU A 230 16.23 -0.56 11.23
C LEU A 230 17.16 0.23 12.16
N THR A 231 17.22 -0.16 13.44
CA THR A 231 18.14 0.46 14.42
C THR A 231 19.60 0.21 14.05
N TYR A 232 19.95 -1.00 13.59
CA TYR A 232 21.31 -1.30 13.13
C TYR A 232 21.70 -0.43 11.93
N LEU A 233 20.82 -0.34 10.93
CA LEU A 233 21.06 0.46 9.73
C LEU A 233 21.22 1.94 10.08
N TYR A 234 20.37 2.48 10.95
CA TYR A 234 20.47 3.85 11.43
C TYR A 234 21.84 4.14 12.05
N LYS A 235 22.20 3.36 13.06
CA LYS A 235 23.49 3.52 13.77
C LYS A 235 24.68 3.35 12.84
N SER A 236 24.65 2.41 11.90
CA SER A 236 25.74 2.19 10.94
C SER A 236 25.88 3.35 9.96
N ILE A 237 24.77 3.90 9.46
CA ILE A 237 24.76 5.05 8.55
C ILE A 237 25.29 6.30 9.27
N GLU A 238 24.83 6.54 10.48
CA GLU A 238 25.24 7.65 11.33
C GLU A 238 26.74 7.54 11.69
N HIS A 239 27.19 6.39 12.22
CA HIS A 239 28.58 6.16 12.61
C HIS A 239 29.57 6.28 11.44
N LYS A 240 29.17 5.81 10.25
CA LYS A 240 30.00 5.87 9.04
C LYS A 240 29.88 7.23 8.32
N ASN A 241 29.12 8.17 8.84
CA ASN A 241 28.86 9.51 8.26
C ASN A 241 28.46 9.43 6.78
N ILE A 242 27.59 8.48 6.41
CA ILE A 242 27.19 8.27 5.00
C ILE A 242 26.33 9.43 4.52
N ALA A 243 25.29 9.80 5.30
CA ALA A 243 24.38 10.92 5.04
C ALA A 243 23.52 11.23 6.27
N SER A 244 22.77 12.32 6.24
CA SER A 244 21.79 12.61 7.27
C SER A 244 20.69 11.54 7.30
N VAL A 245 20.37 11.01 8.48
CA VAL A 245 19.44 9.89 8.63
C VAL A 245 18.36 10.19 9.66
N GLY A 246 17.14 9.74 9.40
CA GLY A 246 16.00 9.88 10.30
C GLY A 246 15.13 8.62 10.34
N TYR A 247 14.40 8.44 11.45
CA TYR A 247 13.42 7.37 11.58
C TYR A 247 12.04 7.82 11.11
N TYR A 248 11.30 6.87 10.51
CA TYR A 248 9.89 7.03 10.18
C TYR A 248 9.13 5.76 10.59
N VAL A 249 8.92 5.61 11.91
CA VAL A 249 8.35 4.40 12.51
C VAL A 249 7.16 4.74 13.39
N GLY A 250 6.28 3.75 13.61
CA GLY A 250 5.10 3.95 14.45
C GLY A 250 5.44 4.37 15.88
N GLY A 251 4.60 5.24 16.46
CA GLY A 251 4.77 5.79 17.81
C GLY A 251 5.60 7.07 17.89
N MET A 252 6.11 7.60 16.78
CA MET A 252 6.79 8.90 16.75
C MET A 252 5.79 10.06 16.77
N LYS A 253 6.19 11.19 17.37
CA LYS A 253 5.43 12.45 17.34
C LYS A 253 5.47 13.06 15.94
N LYS A 254 4.44 13.85 15.58
CA LYS A 254 4.33 14.48 14.23
C LYS A 254 5.54 15.37 13.90
N GLU A 255 6.06 16.10 14.87
CA GLU A 255 7.20 16.99 14.70
C GLU A 255 8.46 16.19 14.31
N ALA A 256 8.73 15.09 15.02
CA ALA A 256 9.86 14.20 14.75
C ALA A 256 9.73 13.49 13.38
N LEU A 257 8.51 13.16 12.96
CA LEU A 257 8.26 12.61 11.62
C LEU A 257 8.58 13.64 10.52
N LYS A 258 8.14 14.91 10.69
CA LYS A 258 8.45 16.00 9.75
C LYS A 258 9.95 16.28 9.66
N GLU A 259 10.64 16.30 10.81
CA GLU A 259 12.10 16.45 10.80
C GLU A 259 12.78 15.31 10.03
N SER A 260 12.29 14.08 10.19
CA SER A 260 12.81 12.91 9.47
C SER A 260 12.55 12.97 7.96
N GLU A 261 11.48 13.62 7.52
CA GLU A 261 11.16 13.81 6.10
C GLU A 261 12.19 14.68 5.36
N GLU A 262 12.91 15.53 6.07
CA GLU A 262 13.96 16.39 5.54
C GLU A 262 15.35 15.71 5.46
N LYS A 263 15.51 14.55 6.09
CA LYS A 263 16.78 13.81 6.06
C LYS A 263 16.99 13.14 4.70
N GLN A 264 18.24 12.99 4.31
CA GLN A 264 18.62 12.35 3.05
C GLN A 264 18.31 10.86 3.04
N ILE A 265 18.44 10.19 4.18
CA ILE A 265 18.07 8.79 4.35
C ILE A 265 16.96 8.67 5.39
N ILE A 266 15.85 8.06 5.01
CA ILE A 266 14.69 7.83 5.86
C ILE A 266 14.55 6.34 6.10
N ILE A 267 14.58 5.91 7.35
CA ILE A 267 14.44 4.51 7.75
C ILE A 267 13.04 4.27 8.27
N ALA A 268 12.25 3.45 7.55
CA ALA A 268 10.84 3.27 7.82
C ALA A 268 10.42 1.80 7.93
N THR A 269 9.35 1.55 8.67
CA THR A 269 8.64 0.29 8.58
C THR A 269 7.74 0.27 7.34
N TYR A 270 7.49 -0.91 6.77
CA TYR A 270 6.58 -1.04 5.63
C TYR A 270 5.17 -0.51 5.90
N SER A 271 4.66 -0.62 7.13
CA SER A 271 3.34 -0.09 7.49
C SER A 271 3.31 1.43 7.43
N MET A 272 4.31 2.10 8.00
CA MET A 272 4.38 3.56 7.97
C MET A 272 4.59 4.10 6.54
N ALA A 273 5.47 3.47 5.77
CA ALA A 273 5.69 3.87 4.39
C ALA A 273 4.45 3.68 3.50
N SER A 274 3.65 2.62 3.74
CA SER A 274 2.46 2.36 2.90
C SER A 274 1.31 3.31 3.19
N GLU A 275 1.26 3.94 4.35
CA GLU A 275 0.06 4.59 4.85
C GLU A 275 0.22 6.10 5.11
N ALA A 276 1.33 6.51 5.72
CA ALA A 276 1.48 7.86 6.28
C ALA A 276 2.32 8.83 5.44
N LEU A 277 3.06 8.35 4.44
CA LEU A 277 4.14 9.11 3.84
C LEU A 277 3.70 9.95 2.63
N ASP A 278 3.99 11.25 2.66
CA ASP A 278 3.80 12.18 1.53
C ASP A 278 5.07 12.99 1.23
N ILE A 279 6.19 12.32 1.01
CA ILE A 279 7.47 12.97 0.71
C ILE A 279 7.63 13.09 -0.80
N LYS A 280 7.64 14.34 -1.30
CA LYS A 280 7.72 14.63 -2.75
C LYS A 280 9.13 14.49 -3.31
N THR A 281 10.15 14.61 -2.47
CA THR A 281 11.57 14.56 -2.82
C THR A 281 12.14 13.14 -2.89
N LEU A 282 11.36 12.14 -2.48
CA LEU A 282 11.78 10.76 -2.41
C LEU A 282 11.98 10.14 -3.80
N THR A 283 13.23 9.81 -4.15
CA THR A 283 13.62 9.28 -5.46
C THR A 283 13.96 7.81 -5.45
N THR A 284 14.41 7.28 -4.31
CA THR A 284 14.96 5.92 -4.20
C THR A 284 14.35 5.16 -3.04
N LEU A 285 13.94 3.92 -3.31
CA LEU A 285 13.39 2.99 -2.33
C LEU A 285 14.31 1.78 -2.18
N VAL A 286 14.76 1.50 -0.96
CA VAL A 286 15.57 0.31 -0.64
C VAL A 286 14.75 -0.64 0.21
N MET A 287 14.43 -1.80 -0.32
CA MET A 287 13.75 -2.87 0.42
C MET A 287 14.79 -3.75 1.12
N ALA A 288 15.08 -3.44 2.37
CA ALA A 288 16.07 -4.16 3.17
C ALA A 288 15.59 -5.55 3.63
N THR A 289 14.29 -5.79 3.62
CA THR A 289 13.70 -7.10 3.93
C THR A 289 12.65 -7.50 2.90
N PRO A 290 12.47 -8.81 2.62
CA PRO A 290 11.52 -9.29 1.63
C PRO A 290 10.06 -8.94 1.97
N LYS A 291 9.32 -8.43 0.99
CA LYS A 291 7.87 -8.21 1.04
C LYS A 291 7.25 -8.68 -0.28
N THR A 292 6.08 -9.30 -0.23
CA THR A 292 5.44 -9.85 -1.44
C THR A 292 4.74 -8.76 -2.26
N ASP A 293 3.98 -7.89 -1.58
CA ASP A 293 3.24 -6.80 -2.22
C ASP A 293 3.92 -5.47 -1.93
N VAL A 294 4.43 -4.86 -2.98
CA VAL A 294 5.22 -3.62 -2.92
C VAL A 294 4.54 -2.45 -3.64
N THR A 295 3.33 -2.68 -4.15
CA THR A 295 2.59 -1.71 -4.97
C THR A 295 2.47 -0.34 -4.29
N GLN A 296 2.06 -0.33 -3.03
CA GLN A 296 1.92 0.91 -2.28
C GLN A 296 3.26 1.56 -1.95
N SER A 297 4.26 0.75 -1.56
CA SER A 297 5.59 1.28 -1.22
C SER A 297 6.24 1.94 -2.43
N ILE A 298 6.17 1.31 -3.60
CA ILE A 298 6.72 1.88 -4.84
C ILE A 298 5.91 3.09 -5.30
N GLY A 299 4.58 3.05 -5.15
CA GLY A 299 3.73 4.20 -5.46
C GLY A 299 4.10 5.49 -4.72
N ARG A 300 4.88 5.39 -3.63
CA ARG A 300 5.35 6.57 -2.87
C ARG A 300 6.47 7.34 -3.59
N ILE A 301 7.44 6.63 -4.18
CA ILE A 301 8.52 7.29 -4.95
C ILE A 301 8.04 7.80 -6.33
N LEU A 302 6.84 7.39 -6.74
CA LEU A 302 6.27 7.77 -8.03
C LEU A 302 5.28 8.94 -7.95
N ARG A 303 5.10 9.54 -6.78
CA ARG A 303 4.16 10.67 -6.59
C ARG A 303 4.56 11.91 -7.37
N THR A 304 5.85 12.16 -7.49
CA THR A 304 6.40 13.24 -8.31
C THR A 304 7.12 12.63 -9.51
N LYS A 305 7.07 13.31 -10.67
CA LYS A 305 7.83 12.89 -11.83
C LYS A 305 9.32 13.17 -11.58
N HIS A 306 10.03 12.13 -11.16
CA HIS A 306 11.48 12.16 -11.09
C HIS A 306 12.08 11.68 -12.42
N SER A 307 13.28 12.16 -12.75
CA SER A 307 13.95 11.76 -13.98
C SER A 307 14.31 10.25 -13.99
N LYS A 308 14.66 9.69 -12.83
CA LYS A 308 15.10 8.29 -12.69
C LYS A 308 14.73 7.71 -11.33
N PRO A 309 13.45 7.39 -11.07
CA PRO A 309 13.09 6.71 -9.81
C PRO A 309 13.73 5.33 -9.75
N LEU A 310 14.29 4.99 -8.58
CA LEU A 310 15.02 3.74 -8.37
C LEU A 310 14.40 2.90 -7.26
N VAL A 311 14.18 1.62 -7.54
CA VAL A 311 13.80 0.60 -6.56
C VAL A 311 14.97 -0.36 -6.38
N VAL A 312 15.46 -0.50 -5.17
CA VAL A 312 16.49 -1.47 -4.78
C VAL A 312 15.82 -2.59 -4.00
N ASP A 313 15.98 -3.83 -4.47
CA ASP A 313 15.34 -5.02 -3.92
C ASP A 313 16.42 -6.01 -3.45
N VAL A 314 16.64 -6.09 -2.13
CA VAL A 314 17.60 -7.03 -1.55
C VAL A 314 16.93 -8.38 -1.31
N THR A 315 17.41 -9.40 -2.00
CA THR A 315 16.82 -10.74 -2.04
C THR A 315 17.79 -11.79 -1.46
N ASP A 316 17.23 -12.74 -0.74
CA ASP A 316 17.96 -13.82 -0.08
C ASP A 316 17.73 -15.18 -0.76
N GLN A 317 18.67 -16.13 -0.61
CA GLN A 317 18.67 -17.40 -1.34
C GLN A 317 17.69 -18.46 -0.83
N HIS A 318 17.04 -18.23 0.31
CA HIS A 318 16.01 -19.14 0.83
C HIS A 318 14.78 -19.19 -0.08
N ASP A 319 14.20 -20.36 -0.28
CA ASP A 319 13.10 -20.58 -1.24
C ASP A 319 11.87 -19.71 -0.98
N VAL A 320 11.55 -19.45 0.29
CA VAL A 320 10.44 -18.58 0.66
C VAL A 320 10.64 -17.15 0.14
N PHE A 321 11.87 -16.63 0.21
CA PHE A 321 12.21 -15.28 -0.24
C PHE A 321 12.40 -15.20 -1.76
N LYS A 322 12.96 -16.24 -2.38
CA LYS A 322 13.00 -16.37 -3.85
C LYS A 322 11.59 -16.35 -4.46
N ARG A 323 10.65 -17.08 -3.85
CA ARG A 323 9.24 -17.07 -4.29
C ARG A 323 8.61 -15.68 -4.19
N GLN A 324 8.93 -14.92 -3.13
CA GLN A 324 8.46 -13.54 -3.00
C GLN A 324 9.10 -12.61 -4.03
N CYS A 325 10.40 -12.71 -4.26
CA CYS A 325 11.11 -11.97 -5.32
C CYS A 325 10.50 -12.23 -6.69
N ASN A 326 10.24 -13.49 -7.05
CA ASN A 326 9.59 -13.84 -8.32
C ASN A 326 8.20 -13.22 -8.48
N LYS A 327 7.43 -13.04 -7.39
CA LYS A 327 6.15 -12.32 -7.43
C LYS A 327 6.36 -10.81 -7.67
N ARG A 328 7.40 -10.22 -7.06
CA ARG A 328 7.76 -8.81 -7.32
C ARG A 328 8.25 -8.60 -8.75
N ILE A 329 9.09 -9.48 -9.28
CA ILE A 329 9.54 -9.42 -10.69
C ILE A 329 8.35 -9.47 -11.66
N LYS A 330 7.32 -10.31 -11.39
CA LYS A 330 6.09 -10.32 -12.20
C LYS A 330 5.37 -8.97 -12.14
N TYR A 331 5.34 -8.35 -10.98
CA TYR A 331 4.76 -7.01 -10.80
C TYR A 331 5.57 -5.96 -11.56
N TYR A 332 6.89 -5.92 -11.41
CA TYR A 332 7.76 -4.97 -12.11
C TYR A 332 7.63 -5.07 -13.62
N ASN A 333 7.64 -6.30 -14.15
CA ASN A 333 7.42 -6.55 -15.57
C ASN A 333 6.04 -6.07 -16.07
N LYS A 334 4.99 -6.25 -15.25
CA LYS A 334 3.63 -5.77 -15.56
C LYS A 334 3.56 -4.23 -15.61
N GLN A 335 4.41 -3.54 -14.84
CA GLN A 335 4.50 -2.08 -14.81
C GLN A 335 5.45 -1.52 -15.86
N GLY A 336 6.14 -2.35 -16.65
CA GLY A 336 7.11 -1.91 -17.65
C GLY A 336 8.44 -1.42 -17.08
N TYR A 337 8.78 -1.77 -15.83
CA TYR A 337 10.02 -1.31 -15.20
C TYR A 337 11.25 -2.01 -15.79
N LYS A 338 12.36 -1.28 -15.87
CA LYS A 338 13.67 -1.84 -16.27
C LYS A 338 14.29 -2.57 -15.09
N ILE A 339 14.55 -3.87 -15.24
CA ILE A 339 15.03 -4.71 -14.15
C ILE A 339 16.47 -5.13 -14.42
N GLN A 340 17.35 -4.83 -13.49
CA GLN A 340 18.74 -5.25 -13.48
C GLN A 340 19.00 -6.10 -12.21
N ARG A 341 19.88 -7.09 -12.31
CA ARG A 341 20.16 -8.01 -11.20
C ARG A 341 21.63 -8.29 -11.09
N CYS A 342 22.17 -8.27 -9.88
CA CYS A 342 23.51 -8.71 -9.53
C CYS A 342 23.50 -9.45 -8.19
N SER A 343 24.64 -9.95 -7.76
CA SER A 343 24.80 -10.57 -6.43
C SER A 343 25.92 -9.89 -5.64
N ASN A 344 25.97 -10.15 -4.33
CA ASN A 344 27.10 -9.71 -3.51
C ASN A 344 28.45 -10.32 -3.92
N LYS A 345 28.44 -11.45 -4.64
CA LYS A 345 29.67 -12.09 -5.20
C LYS A 345 30.15 -11.40 -6.49
N ASN A 346 29.21 -10.94 -7.33
CA ASN A 346 29.47 -10.19 -8.56
C ASN A 346 28.85 -8.80 -8.45
N TYR A 347 29.28 -8.06 -7.43
CA TYR A 347 28.71 -6.78 -7.07
C TYR A 347 28.94 -5.75 -8.18
N ASN A 348 27.89 -5.00 -8.55
CA ASN A 348 27.85 -4.04 -9.65
C ASN A 348 28.00 -4.63 -11.08
N ASP A 349 28.13 -5.93 -11.23
CA ASP A 349 28.01 -6.60 -12.52
C ASP A 349 26.53 -6.93 -12.78
N PHE A 350 25.80 -5.95 -13.29
CA PHE A 350 24.37 -6.05 -13.50
C PHE A 350 24.02 -6.74 -14.81
N THR A 351 23.22 -7.78 -14.73
CA THR A 351 22.57 -8.41 -15.87
C THR A 351 21.11 -7.94 -16.01
N GLU A 352 20.65 -7.69 -17.22
CA GLU A 352 19.27 -7.29 -17.47
C GLU A 352 18.33 -8.50 -17.37
N VAL A 353 17.25 -8.33 -16.60
CA VAL A 353 16.20 -9.36 -16.47
C VAL A 353 15.13 -9.13 -17.52
N ILE A 354 15.31 -9.75 -18.69
CA ILE A 354 14.36 -9.66 -19.81
C ILE A 354 13.16 -10.57 -19.51
N SER A 355 11.95 -10.01 -19.52
CA SER A 355 10.75 -10.83 -19.46
C SER A 355 10.59 -11.60 -20.78
N LYS A 356 10.61 -12.94 -20.74
CA LYS A 356 10.15 -13.73 -21.89
C LYS A 356 8.67 -13.38 -22.09
N LYS A 357 8.37 -12.52 -23.07
CA LYS A 357 7.00 -12.32 -23.55
C LYS A 357 6.46 -13.72 -23.93
N ARG A 358 5.54 -14.25 -23.12
CA ARG A 358 4.81 -15.44 -23.52
C ARG A 358 4.13 -15.07 -24.85
N LYS A 359 4.55 -15.69 -25.94
CA LYS A 359 3.78 -15.69 -27.20
C LYS A 359 2.38 -16.13 -26.80
N GLY A 360 1.42 -15.21 -26.91
CA GLY A 360 0.04 -15.52 -26.57
C GLY A 360 -0.39 -16.73 -27.38
N LYS A 361 -0.71 -17.84 -26.72
CA LYS A 361 -1.54 -18.86 -27.34
C LYS A 361 -2.81 -18.13 -27.77
N LYS A 362 -3.01 -17.91 -29.04
CA LYS A 362 -4.33 -17.56 -29.56
C LYS A 362 -5.27 -18.63 -29.00
N LYS A 363 -6.12 -18.25 -28.02
CA LYS A 363 -7.26 -19.08 -27.68
C LYS A 363 -8.09 -19.11 -28.97
N ASN A 364 -8.09 -20.25 -29.68
CA ASN A 364 -9.18 -20.54 -30.57
C ASN A 364 -10.43 -20.48 -29.73
N ILE A 365 -11.25 -19.46 -29.97
CA ILE A 365 -12.60 -19.39 -29.43
C ILE A 365 -13.33 -20.53 -30.11
N VAL A 366 -13.42 -21.67 -29.46
CA VAL A 366 -14.39 -22.69 -29.83
C VAL A 366 -15.74 -22.06 -29.48
N ILE A 367 -16.48 -21.69 -30.49
CA ILE A 367 -17.87 -21.28 -30.35
C ILE A 367 -18.58 -22.55 -29.87
N ASP A 368 -19.00 -22.57 -28.62
CA ASP A 368 -19.77 -23.65 -28.03
C ASP A 368 -21.22 -23.47 -28.52
N ASP A 369 -21.59 -24.19 -29.60
CA ASP A 369 -22.92 -24.20 -30.17
C ASP A 369 -23.94 -25.02 -29.34
N ASN A 370 -23.83 -25.01 -28.03
CA ASN A 370 -24.80 -25.65 -27.16
C ASN A 370 -26.14 -24.90 -27.19
N PRO A 371 -27.18 -25.46 -27.81
CA PRO A 371 -28.49 -24.79 -28.01
C PRO A 371 -29.24 -24.54 -26.71
N LEU A 372 -28.75 -25.08 -25.56
CA LEU A 372 -29.37 -24.94 -24.24
C LEU A 372 -28.72 -23.87 -23.38
N LYS A 373 -27.64 -23.22 -23.82
CA LYS A 373 -26.95 -22.18 -23.06
C LYS A 373 -27.84 -20.93 -22.90
N GLY A 374 -28.25 -20.67 -21.67
CA GLY A 374 -29.12 -19.53 -21.32
C GLY A 374 -30.62 -19.83 -21.26
N LYS A 375 -31.04 -21.08 -21.44
CA LYS A 375 -32.44 -21.47 -21.26
C LYS A 375 -32.65 -22.01 -19.85
N CYS A 376 -33.70 -21.52 -19.16
CA CYS A 376 -34.13 -22.07 -17.90
C CYS A 376 -34.80 -23.44 -18.16
N LEU A 377 -34.26 -24.51 -17.57
CA LEU A 377 -34.77 -25.88 -17.70
C LEU A 377 -35.86 -26.22 -16.66
N ILE A 378 -36.28 -25.26 -15.85
CA ILE A 378 -37.35 -25.44 -14.87
C ILE A 378 -38.66 -25.00 -15.51
N ASN A 379 -39.48 -25.93 -15.93
CA ASN A 379 -40.88 -25.67 -16.22
C ASN A 379 -41.62 -25.53 -14.91
N LEU A 380 -42.09 -24.33 -14.60
CA LEU A 380 -43.10 -24.11 -13.57
C LEU A 380 -44.46 -24.43 -14.19
N SER A 381 -44.90 -25.67 -14.00
CA SER A 381 -46.29 -26.09 -14.19
C SER A 381 -47.11 -25.69 -12.99
#